data_b834a1c5139c22e6e1d4a93698822d39
#
_entry.id   b834a1c5139c22e6e1d4a93698822d39
#
_cell.length_a   1.000
_cell.length_b   1.000
_cell.length_c   1.000
_cell.angle_alpha   90.00
_cell.angle_beta   90.00
_cell.angle_gamma   90.00
#
_symmetry.space_group_name_H-M   'P 1'
#
loop_
_entity.id
_entity.type
_entity.pdbx_description
1 polymer ?
#
loop_
_entity_poly.entity_id
_entity_poly.type
_entity_poly.pdbx_seq_one_letter_code
_entity_poly.pdbx_strand_id
1 'polypeptide(L)'
;MGLRLKFNLVLLVVFLLGLGVTGTISHELLHKNAREEVLRNAGVMMEAALSMRSYTNNQIRPLIPYSEEVFHPQSVPAYAATEIMSSLRKKYADFSYKEAALNPTNPRDKAVDWEADIVNAFRASPDRGEISGTRATPTGPSLYLARPFQIKDQACLACHTTAAEAPPAMVKIYGPNNGFGWKHMEVIGAQIVSVPMALPVENANRAFYTFMASLSAV
;
A
#
# COMPACT_ATOMS: atom_id res chain seq x y z
N MET A 1 -1.57 -33.00 53.45
CA MET A 1 -0.72 -31.95 52.80
C MET A 1 -0.27 -30.96 53.85
N GLY A 2 1.06 -30.78 54.05
CA GLY A 2 1.59 -29.79 55.00
C GLY A 2 1.34 -28.35 54.56
N LEU A 3 1.33 -27.40 55.48
CA LEU A 3 1.08 -25.98 55.27
C LEU A 3 2.00 -25.38 54.17
N ARG A 4 3.30 -25.75 54.20
CA ARG A 4 4.29 -25.30 53.21
C ARG A 4 3.91 -25.72 51.77
N LEU A 5 3.43 -26.95 51.59
CA LEU A 5 3.02 -27.42 50.27
C LEU A 5 1.81 -26.68 49.75
N LYS A 6 0.80 -26.43 50.60
CA LYS A 6 -0.39 -25.62 50.23
C LYS A 6 0.01 -24.21 49.83
N PHE A 7 0.89 -23.55 50.59
CA PHE A 7 1.38 -22.23 50.30
C PHE A 7 2.14 -22.15 48.97
N ASN A 8 3.08 -23.05 48.73
CA ASN A 8 3.84 -23.12 47.48
C ASN A 8 2.93 -23.40 46.29
N LEU A 9 1.90 -24.23 46.44
CA LEU A 9 0.95 -24.53 45.38
C LEU A 9 0.08 -23.33 45.01
N VAL A 10 -0.37 -22.53 46.00
CA VAL A 10 -1.10 -21.28 45.77
C VAL A 10 -0.20 -20.29 45.04
N LEU A 11 1.04 -20.09 45.49
CA LEU A 11 1.99 -19.21 44.82
C LEU A 11 2.24 -19.60 43.37
N LEU A 12 2.44 -20.91 43.14
CA LEU A 12 2.64 -21.44 41.78
C LEU A 12 1.42 -21.15 40.89
N VAL A 13 0.21 -21.39 41.40
CA VAL A 13 -1.02 -21.11 40.62
C VAL A 13 -1.15 -19.62 40.30
N VAL A 14 -0.93 -18.75 41.31
CA VAL A 14 -0.98 -17.28 41.08
C VAL A 14 0.06 -16.83 40.08
N PHE A 15 1.28 -17.37 40.17
CA PHE A 15 2.37 -17.08 39.22
C PHE A 15 2.02 -17.51 37.81
N LEU A 16 1.53 -18.76 37.64
CA LEU A 16 1.13 -19.26 36.31
C LEU A 16 -0.03 -18.47 35.69
N LEU A 17 -1.02 -18.10 36.50
CA LEU A 17 -2.11 -17.22 36.04
C LEU A 17 -1.58 -15.83 35.62
N GLY A 18 -0.72 -15.23 36.43
CA GLY A 18 -0.07 -13.96 36.09
C GLY A 18 0.76 -14.03 34.82
N LEU A 19 1.54 -15.11 34.66
CA LEU A 19 2.33 -15.36 33.46
C LEU A 19 1.43 -15.54 32.21
N GLY A 20 0.33 -16.26 32.34
CA GLY A 20 -0.64 -16.43 31.25
C GLY A 20 -1.27 -15.12 30.81
N VAL A 21 -1.76 -14.31 31.74
CA VAL A 21 -2.35 -13.01 31.46
C VAL A 21 -1.32 -12.06 30.83
N THR A 22 -0.11 -11.96 31.41
CA THR A 22 0.97 -11.13 30.88
C THR A 22 1.40 -11.59 29.48
N GLY A 23 1.46 -12.90 29.26
CA GLY A 23 1.80 -13.49 27.96
C GLY A 23 0.79 -13.12 26.89
N THR A 24 -0.50 -13.25 27.14
CA THR A 24 -1.55 -12.90 26.17
C THR A 24 -1.52 -11.39 25.83
N ILE A 25 -1.47 -10.53 26.85
CA ILE A 25 -1.42 -9.07 26.65
C ILE A 25 -0.16 -8.68 25.86
N SER A 26 1.01 -9.21 26.24
CA SER A 26 2.28 -8.90 25.57
C SER A 26 2.27 -9.35 24.11
N HIS A 27 1.78 -10.57 23.83
CA HIS A 27 1.66 -11.08 22.46
C HIS A 27 0.80 -10.18 21.59
N GLU A 28 -0.42 -9.86 22.03
CA GLU A 28 -1.33 -9.01 21.28
C GLU A 28 -0.75 -7.60 21.05
N LEU A 29 -0.14 -7.01 22.09
CA LEU A 29 0.45 -5.67 21.99
C LEU A 29 1.61 -5.63 21.00
N LEU A 30 2.52 -6.60 21.05
CA LEU A 30 3.68 -6.66 20.14
C LEU A 30 3.25 -6.85 18.69
N HIS A 31 2.27 -7.72 18.44
CA HIS A 31 1.75 -7.94 17.08
C HIS A 31 0.96 -6.74 16.55
N LYS A 32 0.19 -6.08 17.41
CA LYS A 32 -0.49 -4.84 17.06
C LYS A 32 0.51 -3.74 16.69
N ASN A 33 1.54 -3.54 17.51
CA ASN A 33 2.58 -2.55 17.25
C ASN A 33 3.32 -2.83 15.93
N ALA A 34 3.65 -4.10 15.66
CA ALA A 34 4.27 -4.50 14.40
C ALA A 34 3.38 -4.16 13.19
N ARG A 35 2.08 -4.42 13.29
CA ARG A 35 1.12 -4.07 12.23
C ARG A 35 1.00 -2.55 12.04
N GLU A 36 0.92 -1.79 13.12
CA GLU A 36 0.82 -0.32 13.07
C GLU A 36 2.10 0.31 12.48
N GLU A 37 3.27 -0.24 12.77
CA GLU A 37 4.53 0.18 12.16
C GLU A 37 4.52 -0.05 10.64
N VAL A 38 4.10 -1.24 10.19
CA VAL A 38 3.99 -1.54 8.76
C VAL A 38 2.99 -0.61 8.08
N LEU A 39 1.84 -0.35 8.70
CA LEU A 39 0.84 0.58 8.16
C LEU A 39 1.38 2.01 8.05
N ARG A 40 2.12 2.47 9.04
CA ARG A 40 2.80 3.77 9.00
C ARG A 40 3.83 3.84 7.88
N ASN A 41 4.62 2.80 7.68
CA ASN A 41 5.59 2.73 6.57
C ASN A 41 4.88 2.75 5.21
N ALA A 42 3.76 2.04 5.06
CA ALA A 42 2.92 2.10 3.87
C ALA A 42 2.37 3.52 3.63
N GLY A 43 1.94 4.21 4.69
CA GLY A 43 1.50 5.60 4.64
C GLY A 43 2.61 6.53 4.15
N VAL A 44 3.83 6.41 4.69
CA VAL A 44 4.98 7.22 4.25
C VAL A 44 5.29 6.99 2.77
N MET A 45 5.26 5.74 2.30
CA MET A 45 5.45 5.42 0.89
C MET A 45 4.35 6.02 0.00
N MET A 46 3.10 5.97 0.46
CA MET A 46 1.97 6.57 -0.23
C MET A 46 2.15 8.10 -0.36
N GLU A 47 2.49 8.78 0.74
CA GLU A 47 2.74 10.23 0.71
C GLU A 47 3.94 10.58 -0.16
N ALA A 48 5.00 9.79 -0.18
CA ALA A 48 6.13 9.98 -1.08
C ALA A 48 5.70 9.87 -2.55
N ALA A 49 4.90 8.86 -2.92
CA ALA A 49 4.37 8.71 -4.27
C ALA A 49 3.48 9.90 -4.67
N LEU A 50 2.59 10.35 -3.77
CA LEU A 50 1.74 11.52 -4.00
C LEU A 50 2.55 12.81 -4.14
N SER A 51 3.60 12.98 -3.36
CA SER A 51 4.52 14.12 -3.46
C SER A 51 5.24 14.16 -4.82
N MET A 52 5.69 12.98 -5.31
CA MET A 52 6.28 12.86 -6.66
C MET A 52 5.28 13.21 -7.75
N ARG A 53 4.03 12.77 -7.63
CA ARG A 53 2.94 13.15 -8.54
C ARG A 53 2.71 14.65 -8.54
N SER A 54 2.61 15.25 -7.35
CA SER A 54 2.43 16.69 -7.19
C SER A 54 3.59 17.48 -7.79
N TYR A 55 4.82 17.09 -7.51
CA TYR A 55 6.01 17.70 -8.09
C TYR A 55 6.00 17.62 -9.62
N THR A 56 5.72 16.45 -10.16
CA THR A 56 5.66 16.26 -11.62
C THR A 56 4.58 17.13 -12.26
N ASN A 57 3.39 17.19 -11.66
CA ASN A 57 2.30 18.00 -12.21
C ASN A 57 2.57 19.50 -12.14
N ASN A 58 3.13 19.97 -11.02
CA ASN A 58 3.23 21.39 -10.72
C ASN A 58 4.55 22.02 -11.14
N GLN A 59 5.63 21.22 -11.22
CA GLN A 59 6.97 21.72 -11.48
C GLN A 59 7.55 21.22 -12.81
N ILE A 60 7.33 19.96 -13.16
CA ILE A 60 7.96 19.36 -14.36
C ILE A 60 7.07 19.57 -15.59
N ARG A 61 5.78 19.24 -15.50
CA ARG A 61 4.85 19.32 -16.62
C ARG A 61 4.80 20.72 -17.28
N PRO A 62 4.78 21.84 -16.54
CA PRO A 62 4.79 23.18 -17.14
C PRO A 62 6.07 23.53 -17.92
N LEU A 63 7.17 22.83 -17.68
CA LEU A 63 8.45 23.04 -18.38
C LEU A 63 8.53 22.26 -19.70
N ILE A 64 7.61 21.32 -19.94
CA ILE A 64 7.61 20.47 -21.13
C ILE A 64 6.55 20.98 -22.07
N PRO A 65 6.93 21.59 -23.20
CA PRO A 65 5.97 22.10 -24.16
C PRO A 65 5.14 20.97 -24.75
N TYR A 66 3.87 21.26 -25.01
CA TYR A 66 3.02 20.35 -25.75
C TYR A 66 3.59 20.13 -27.16
N SER A 67 3.62 18.88 -27.59
CA SER A 67 4.03 18.47 -28.94
C SER A 67 3.10 17.38 -29.44
N GLU A 68 2.64 17.50 -30.68
CA GLU A 68 1.89 16.44 -31.35
C GLU A 68 2.81 15.30 -31.80
N GLU A 69 4.09 15.57 -32.01
CA GLU A 69 5.07 14.62 -32.55
C GLU A 69 5.75 13.81 -31.46
N VAL A 70 5.94 14.40 -30.28
CA VAL A 70 6.71 13.80 -29.18
C VAL A 70 5.90 13.82 -27.88
N PHE A 71 5.72 12.62 -27.33
CA PHE A 71 5.13 12.45 -26.00
C PHE A 71 6.19 12.05 -25.00
N HIS A 72 6.28 12.80 -23.90
CA HIS A 72 7.22 12.56 -22.80
C HIS A 72 6.49 11.90 -21.62
N PRO A 73 6.52 10.56 -21.45
CA PRO A 73 5.88 9.88 -20.32
C PRO A 73 6.33 10.42 -18.97
N GLN A 74 7.57 10.92 -18.87
CA GLN A 74 8.15 11.51 -17.66
C GLN A 74 7.38 12.73 -17.14
N SER A 75 6.61 13.41 -18.00
CA SER A 75 5.74 14.52 -17.62
C SER A 75 4.40 14.06 -17.03
N VAL A 76 4.11 12.77 -17.07
CA VAL A 76 2.87 12.19 -16.53
C VAL A 76 3.09 11.83 -15.06
N PRO A 77 2.31 12.41 -14.12
CA PRO A 77 2.50 12.20 -12.69
C PRO A 77 2.46 10.72 -12.27
N ALA A 78 1.55 9.93 -12.85
CA ALA A 78 1.43 8.49 -12.59
C ALA A 78 2.68 7.73 -13.04
N TYR A 79 3.20 8.05 -14.23
CA TYR A 79 4.42 7.44 -14.76
C TYR A 79 5.62 7.75 -13.87
N ALA A 80 5.83 9.03 -13.52
CA ALA A 80 6.96 9.47 -12.72
C ALA A 80 6.97 8.78 -11.33
N ALA A 81 5.85 8.76 -10.63
CA ALA A 81 5.74 8.07 -9.34
C ALA A 81 6.05 6.57 -9.47
N THR A 82 5.49 5.91 -10.47
CA THR A 82 5.73 4.47 -10.72
C THR A 82 7.20 4.17 -11.02
N GLU A 83 7.87 4.98 -11.83
CA GLU A 83 9.30 4.79 -12.15
C GLU A 83 10.20 4.96 -10.93
N ILE A 84 9.95 5.99 -10.11
CA ILE A 84 10.71 6.23 -8.89
C ILE A 84 10.51 5.09 -7.89
N MET A 85 9.26 4.65 -7.68
CA MET A 85 8.95 3.52 -6.80
C MET A 85 9.50 2.19 -7.34
N SER A 86 9.56 2.01 -8.66
CA SER A 86 10.22 0.85 -9.28
C SER A 86 11.73 0.83 -9.02
N SER A 87 12.36 2.00 -8.93
CA SER A 87 13.78 2.09 -8.55
C SER A 87 14.02 1.70 -7.09
N LEU A 88 13.09 2.02 -6.18
CA LEU A 88 13.13 1.56 -4.79
C LEU A 88 13.09 0.03 -4.70
N ARG A 89 12.27 -0.63 -5.52
CA ARG A 89 12.14 -2.09 -5.57
C ARG A 89 13.42 -2.83 -5.93
N LYS A 90 14.37 -2.19 -6.61
CA LYS A 90 15.68 -2.82 -6.90
C LYS A 90 16.43 -3.18 -5.60
N LYS A 91 16.22 -2.42 -4.53
CA LYS A 91 16.83 -2.67 -3.22
C LYS A 91 15.86 -3.34 -2.24
N TYR A 92 14.57 -3.04 -2.34
CA TYR A 92 13.51 -3.53 -1.45
C TYR A 92 12.44 -4.23 -2.30
N ALA A 93 12.74 -5.47 -2.74
CA ALA A 93 11.95 -6.19 -3.74
C ALA A 93 10.50 -6.47 -3.30
N ASP A 94 10.27 -6.66 -2.00
CA ASP A 94 8.97 -6.98 -1.43
C ASP A 94 8.08 -5.75 -1.19
N PHE A 95 8.64 -4.54 -1.33
CA PHE A 95 7.88 -3.29 -1.31
C PHE A 95 7.35 -3.00 -2.71
N SER A 96 6.10 -2.61 -2.82
CA SER A 96 5.54 -2.26 -4.12
C SER A 96 4.63 -1.05 -4.07
N TYR A 97 4.60 -0.32 -5.18
CA TYR A 97 3.64 0.72 -5.50
C TYR A 97 3.06 0.44 -6.88
N LYS A 98 1.75 0.59 -7.03
CA LYS A 98 1.06 0.46 -8.31
C LYS A 98 -0.14 1.41 -8.37
N GLU A 99 -0.34 2.02 -9.52
CA GLU A 99 -1.55 2.77 -9.85
C GLU A 99 -2.51 1.86 -10.62
N ALA A 100 -3.11 0.90 -9.90
CA ALA A 100 -3.96 -0.11 -10.48
C ALA A 100 -5.25 0.50 -11.04
N ALA A 101 -5.54 0.28 -12.31
CA ALA A 101 -6.75 0.77 -12.96
C ALA A 101 -7.46 -0.34 -13.76
N LEU A 102 -8.79 -0.22 -13.89
CA LEU A 102 -9.59 -1.19 -14.66
C LEU A 102 -9.36 -1.03 -16.15
N ASN A 103 -9.13 0.21 -16.61
CA ASN A 103 -8.84 0.56 -18.01
C ASN A 103 -7.65 1.53 -18.06
N PRO A 104 -6.40 1.08 -17.77
CA PRO A 104 -5.23 1.94 -17.78
C PRO A 104 -4.72 2.21 -19.19
N THR A 105 -4.14 3.39 -19.40
CA THR A 105 -3.40 3.71 -20.64
C THR A 105 -2.17 2.82 -20.79
N ASN A 106 -1.39 2.65 -19.71
CA ASN A 106 -0.24 1.76 -19.70
C ASN A 106 -0.68 0.36 -19.22
N PRO A 107 -0.51 -0.70 -20.03
CA PRO A 107 -0.94 -2.05 -19.66
C PRO A 107 -0.32 -2.60 -18.37
N ARG A 108 0.86 -2.11 -17.95
CA ARG A 108 1.50 -2.50 -16.67
C ARG A 108 0.63 -2.17 -15.45
N ASP A 109 -0.24 -1.15 -15.57
CA ASP A 109 -1.08 -0.65 -14.49
C ASP A 109 -2.45 -1.36 -14.47
N LYS A 110 -2.67 -2.37 -15.34
CA LYS A 110 -3.90 -3.16 -15.33
C LYS A 110 -4.10 -3.82 -13.98
N ALA A 111 -5.26 -3.55 -13.37
CA ALA A 111 -5.64 -4.16 -12.11
C ALA A 111 -5.78 -5.68 -12.26
N VAL A 112 -5.19 -6.44 -11.32
CA VAL A 112 -5.49 -7.85 -11.11
C VAL A 112 -6.72 -7.98 -10.20
N ASP A 113 -7.27 -9.19 -10.06
CA ASP A 113 -8.58 -9.42 -9.44
C ASP A 113 -8.75 -8.71 -8.08
N TRP A 114 -7.81 -8.92 -7.14
CA TRP A 114 -7.91 -8.30 -5.81
C TRP A 114 -7.74 -6.77 -5.84
N GLU A 115 -6.99 -6.22 -6.79
CA GLU A 115 -6.86 -4.78 -7.01
C GLU A 115 -8.15 -4.20 -7.64
N ALA A 116 -8.76 -4.96 -8.55
CA ALA A 116 -10.05 -4.61 -9.15
C ALA A 116 -11.16 -4.55 -8.09
N ASP A 117 -11.16 -5.48 -7.12
CA ASP A 117 -12.10 -5.46 -5.99
C ASP A 117 -11.95 -4.18 -5.15
N ILE A 118 -10.71 -3.74 -4.91
CA ILE A 118 -10.43 -2.48 -4.21
C ILE A 118 -10.95 -1.27 -5.01
N VAL A 119 -10.70 -1.24 -6.33
CA VAL A 119 -11.20 -0.17 -7.21
C VAL A 119 -12.73 -0.12 -7.17
N ASN A 120 -13.39 -1.27 -7.27
CA ASN A 120 -14.85 -1.38 -7.22
C ASN A 120 -15.41 -0.96 -5.85
N ALA A 121 -14.72 -1.27 -4.75
CA ALA A 121 -15.09 -0.81 -3.41
C ALA A 121 -15.04 0.72 -3.31
N PHE A 122 -14.05 1.38 -3.91
CA PHE A 122 -13.99 2.85 -3.97
C PHE A 122 -15.08 3.43 -4.89
N ARG A 123 -15.41 2.77 -6.00
CA ARG A 123 -16.53 3.18 -6.87
C ARG A 123 -17.88 3.10 -6.16
N ALA A 124 -18.08 2.07 -5.36
CA ALA A 124 -19.30 1.90 -4.57
C ALA A 124 -19.40 2.90 -3.40
N SER A 125 -18.28 3.44 -2.93
CA SER A 125 -18.21 4.40 -1.83
C SER A 125 -17.16 5.47 -2.13
N PRO A 126 -17.48 6.47 -2.98
CA PRO A 126 -16.53 7.48 -3.45
C PRO A 126 -15.91 8.34 -2.32
N ASP A 127 -16.63 8.51 -1.20
CA ASP A 127 -16.16 9.26 -0.04
C ASP A 127 -15.15 8.49 0.83
N ARG A 128 -14.96 7.21 0.54
CA ARG A 128 -13.97 6.38 1.24
C ARG A 128 -12.56 6.78 0.82
N GLY A 129 -11.86 7.43 1.74
CA GLY A 129 -10.52 7.98 1.45
C GLY A 129 -9.42 6.91 1.37
N GLU A 130 -9.58 5.76 2.09
CA GLU A 130 -8.52 4.77 2.22
C GLU A 130 -9.08 3.37 2.54
N ILE A 131 -8.40 2.34 2.02
CA ILE A 131 -8.62 0.94 2.36
C ILE A 131 -7.27 0.32 2.73
N SER A 132 -7.19 -0.40 3.84
CA SER A 132 -6.02 -1.21 4.19
C SER A 132 -6.44 -2.64 4.52
N GLY A 133 -5.53 -3.57 4.26
CA GLY A 133 -5.75 -4.99 4.54
C GLY A 133 -4.45 -5.77 4.49
N THR A 134 -4.56 -7.08 4.71
CA THR A 134 -3.43 -8.00 4.62
C THR A 134 -3.74 -9.07 3.58
N ARG A 135 -2.73 -9.45 2.79
CA ARG A 135 -2.84 -10.52 1.79
C ARG A 135 -1.65 -11.46 1.88
N ALA A 136 -1.88 -12.72 1.53
CA ALA A 136 -0.79 -13.67 1.34
C ALA A 136 -0.05 -13.37 0.02
N THR A 137 1.28 -13.46 0.06
CA THR A 137 2.16 -13.37 -1.11
C THR A 137 3.15 -14.53 -1.08
N PRO A 138 3.85 -14.83 -2.19
CA PRO A 138 4.88 -15.88 -2.19
C PRO A 138 6.01 -15.66 -1.16
N THR A 139 6.26 -14.41 -0.77
CA THR A 139 7.28 -14.03 0.23
C THR A 139 6.72 -13.87 1.64
N GLY A 140 5.45 -14.26 1.87
CA GLY A 140 4.78 -14.17 3.16
C GLY A 140 3.65 -13.13 3.17
N PRO A 141 3.06 -12.84 4.34
CA PRO A 141 1.99 -11.86 4.45
C PRO A 141 2.50 -10.46 4.16
N SER A 142 1.70 -9.70 3.40
CA SER A 142 1.97 -8.30 3.06
C SER A 142 0.75 -7.45 3.42
N LEU A 143 0.99 -6.32 4.06
CA LEU A 143 -0.01 -5.31 4.29
C LEU A 143 -0.11 -4.42 3.05
N TYR A 144 -1.33 -4.13 2.61
CA TYR A 144 -1.56 -3.11 1.59
C TYR A 144 -2.32 -1.91 2.15
N LEU A 145 -2.01 -0.75 1.57
CA LEU A 145 -2.69 0.52 1.76
C LEU A 145 -3.11 1.03 0.39
N ALA A 146 -4.39 1.33 0.20
CA ALA A 146 -4.93 1.79 -1.06
C ALA A 146 -5.68 3.10 -0.89
N ARG A 147 -5.52 4.03 -1.85
CA ARG A 147 -6.31 5.27 -1.97
C ARG A 147 -6.96 5.35 -3.34
N PRO A 148 -8.15 5.96 -3.47
CA PRO A 148 -8.83 6.06 -4.75
C PRO A 148 -8.08 6.98 -5.70
N PHE A 149 -7.94 6.55 -6.96
CA PHE A 149 -7.50 7.41 -8.03
C PHE A 149 -8.72 7.97 -8.76
N GLN A 150 -9.10 9.18 -8.37
CA GLN A 150 -10.25 9.89 -8.89
C GLN A 150 -9.79 11.02 -9.82
N ILE A 151 -10.49 11.23 -10.92
CA ILE A 151 -10.22 12.31 -11.89
C ILE A 151 -10.76 13.63 -11.37
N LYS A 152 -10.03 14.28 -10.47
CA LYS A 152 -10.39 15.59 -9.90
C LYS A 152 -9.96 16.75 -10.76
N ASP A 153 -8.86 16.62 -11.49
CA ASP A 153 -8.33 17.63 -12.41
C ASP A 153 -8.87 17.38 -13.83
N GLN A 154 -9.61 18.34 -14.35
CA GLN A 154 -10.15 18.28 -15.73
C GLN A 154 -9.04 18.23 -16.79
N ALA A 155 -7.83 18.70 -16.49
CA ALA A 155 -6.69 18.61 -17.40
C ALA A 155 -6.31 17.17 -17.75
N CYS A 156 -6.69 16.17 -16.92
CA CYS A 156 -6.52 14.76 -17.25
C CYS A 156 -7.35 14.36 -18.48
N LEU A 157 -8.52 14.94 -18.65
CA LEU A 157 -9.46 14.60 -19.71
C LEU A 157 -8.97 15.04 -21.10
N ALA A 158 -8.05 16.01 -21.18
CA ALA A 158 -7.43 16.40 -22.45
C ALA A 158 -6.74 15.23 -23.18
N CYS A 159 -6.32 14.20 -22.42
CA CYS A 159 -5.67 13.01 -22.97
C CYS A 159 -6.52 11.73 -22.83
N HIS A 160 -7.59 11.75 -22.03
CA HIS A 160 -8.27 10.52 -21.60
C HIS A 160 -9.78 10.47 -21.93
N THR A 161 -10.32 11.48 -22.64
CA THR A 161 -11.71 11.46 -23.14
C THR A 161 -11.88 10.44 -24.27
N THR A 162 -11.24 10.69 -25.40
CA THR A 162 -11.27 9.79 -26.56
C THR A 162 -9.88 9.65 -27.17
N ALA A 163 -9.65 8.56 -27.89
CA ALA A 163 -8.38 8.36 -28.61
C ALA A 163 -8.16 9.39 -29.73
N ALA A 164 -9.26 9.94 -30.29
CA ALA A 164 -9.19 10.93 -31.36
C ALA A 164 -8.78 12.34 -30.85
N GLU A 165 -9.11 12.66 -29.61
CA GLU A 165 -8.76 13.94 -28.98
C GLU A 165 -7.42 13.90 -28.24
N ALA A 166 -6.93 12.69 -27.96
CA ALA A 166 -5.65 12.48 -27.26
C ALA A 166 -4.46 12.88 -28.17
N PRO A 167 -3.32 13.29 -27.57
CA PRO A 167 -2.10 13.56 -28.33
C PRO A 167 -1.70 12.37 -29.23
N PRO A 168 -1.54 12.57 -30.54
CA PRO A 168 -1.20 11.46 -31.47
C PRO A 168 0.05 10.68 -31.05
N ALA A 169 1.05 11.37 -30.52
CA ALA A 169 2.28 10.78 -30.01
C ALA A 169 2.03 9.86 -28.80
N MET A 170 1.07 10.15 -27.93
CA MET A 170 0.66 9.28 -26.82
C MET A 170 -0.03 8.02 -27.36
N VAL A 171 -0.96 8.18 -28.30
CA VAL A 171 -1.70 7.08 -28.92
C VAL A 171 -0.75 6.16 -29.68
N LYS A 172 0.28 6.72 -30.34
CA LYS A 172 1.34 5.93 -31.01
C LYS A 172 2.10 5.01 -30.04
N ILE A 173 2.32 5.46 -28.78
CA ILE A 173 3.06 4.68 -27.77
C ILE A 173 2.16 3.62 -27.12
N TYR A 174 0.95 3.99 -26.71
CA TYR A 174 0.09 3.17 -25.86
C TYR A 174 -1.08 2.50 -26.60
N GLY A 175 -1.33 2.89 -27.84
CA GLY A 175 -2.47 2.44 -28.64
C GLY A 175 -3.77 3.18 -28.33
N PRO A 176 -4.81 2.97 -29.19
CA PRO A 176 -6.08 3.68 -29.10
C PRO A 176 -7.15 2.98 -28.22
N ASN A 177 -6.83 1.78 -27.66
CA ASN A 177 -7.87 0.90 -27.11
C ASN A 177 -8.11 1.06 -25.61
N ASN A 178 -7.15 1.63 -24.85
CA ASN A 178 -7.22 1.67 -23.40
C ASN A 178 -6.86 3.05 -22.85
N GLY A 179 -7.38 3.36 -21.67
CA GLY A 179 -7.11 4.64 -20.99
C GLY A 179 -7.97 5.80 -21.49
N PHE A 180 -9.09 5.51 -22.14
CA PHE A 180 -10.04 6.49 -22.65
C PHE A 180 -11.44 6.30 -22.07
N GLY A 181 -12.32 7.27 -22.26
CA GLY A 181 -13.69 7.27 -21.76
C GLY A 181 -13.80 7.69 -20.28
N TRP A 182 -12.76 8.26 -19.71
CA TRP A 182 -12.79 8.73 -18.32
C TRP A 182 -13.66 9.98 -18.16
N LYS A 183 -14.25 10.14 -16.99
CA LYS A 183 -15.12 11.25 -16.66
C LYS A 183 -14.61 12.04 -15.45
N HIS A 184 -14.92 13.33 -15.40
CA HIS A 184 -14.63 14.14 -14.23
C HIS A 184 -15.30 13.53 -12.98
N MET A 185 -14.58 13.50 -11.86
CA MET A 185 -14.95 12.87 -10.58
C MET A 185 -15.10 11.35 -10.62
N GLU A 186 -14.79 10.69 -11.74
CA GLU A 186 -14.79 9.22 -11.79
C GLU A 186 -13.60 8.64 -11.02
N VAL A 187 -13.84 7.57 -10.26
CA VAL A 187 -12.78 6.71 -9.73
C VAL A 187 -12.38 5.70 -10.80
N ILE A 188 -11.21 5.91 -11.39
CA ILE A 188 -10.69 5.07 -12.50
C ILE A 188 -9.79 3.94 -12.02
N GLY A 189 -9.27 4.05 -10.81
CA GLY A 189 -8.30 3.13 -10.25
C GLY A 189 -8.04 3.33 -8.76
N ALA A 190 -6.99 2.71 -8.29
CA ALA A 190 -6.48 2.88 -6.93
C ALA A 190 -4.95 2.96 -6.93
N GLN A 191 -4.40 3.83 -6.12
CA GLN A 191 -2.99 3.85 -5.77
C GLN A 191 -2.79 2.85 -4.64
N ILE A 192 -1.96 1.85 -4.84
CA ILE A 192 -1.77 0.74 -3.90
C ILE A 192 -0.30 0.61 -3.54
N VAL A 193 -0.02 0.72 -2.25
CA VAL A 193 1.27 0.39 -1.64
C VAL A 193 1.15 -0.97 -0.98
N SER A 194 2.16 -1.83 -1.13
CA SER A 194 2.26 -3.08 -0.38
C SER A 194 3.60 -3.15 0.35
N VAL A 195 3.55 -3.51 1.64
CA VAL A 195 4.71 -3.59 2.54
C VAL A 195 4.74 -4.97 3.19
N PRO A 196 5.89 -5.68 3.18
CA PRO A 196 6.00 -7.01 3.77
C PRO A 196 5.83 -6.96 5.29
N MET A 197 5.15 -7.96 5.85
CA MET A 197 4.94 -8.11 7.30
C MET A 197 5.86 -9.14 7.94
N ALA A 198 6.61 -9.91 7.14
CA ALA A 198 7.38 -11.05 7.65
C ALA A 198 8.38 -10.62 8.73
N LEU A 199 9.25 -9.65 8.44
CA LEU A 199 10.27 -9.19 9.38
C LEU A 199 9.70 -8.51 10.65
N PRO A 200 8.73 -7.57 10.57
CA PRO A 200 8.08 -7.00 11.75
C PRO A 200 7.42 -8.05 12.64
N VAL A 201 6.74 -9.05 12.06
CA VAL A 201 6.10 -10.13 12.81
C VAL A 201 7.16 -11.05 13.45
N GLU A 202 8.23 -11.39 12.76
CA GLU A 202 9.35 -12.15 13.32
C GLU A 202 9.99 -11.43 14.52
N ASN A 203 10.23 -10.13 14.39
CA ASN A 203 10.77 -9.32 15.48
C ASN A 203 9.81 -9.26 16.68
N ALA A 204 8.50 -9.15 16.46
CA ALA A 204 7.49 -9.20 17.52
C ALA A 204 7.52 -10.57 18.24
N ASN A 205 7.58 -11.66 17.49
CA ASN A 205 7.70 -13.01 18.04
C ASN A 205 8.99 -13.19 18.86
N ARG A 206 10.12 -12.73 18.33
CA ARG A 206 11.42 -12.80 19.03
C ARG A 206 11.37 -12.03 20.35
N ALA A 207 10.84 -10.81 20.33
CA ALA A 207 10.67 -9.99 21.52
C ALA A 207 9.76 -10.67 22.55
N PHE A 208 8.65 -11.24 22.11
CA PHE A 208 7.72 -11.99 22.95
C PHE A 208 8.39 -13.19 23.63
N TYR A 209 9.06 -14.05 22.86
CA TYR A 209 9.72 -15.23 23.46
C TYR A 209 10.86 -14.85 24.40
N THR A 210 11.65 -13.82 24.08
CA THR A 210 12.70 -13.34 24.97
C THR A 210 12.12 -12.81 26.29
N PHE A 211 11.04 -12.05 26.21
CA PHE A 211 10.34 -11.52 27.38
C PHE A 211 9.77 -12.64 28.26
N MET A 212 9.06 -13.61 27.65
CA MET A 212 8.49 -14.75 28.38
C MET A 212 9.55 -15.64 29.02
N ALA A 213 10.65 -15.91 28.31
CA ALA A 213 11.78 -16.64 28.88
C ALA A 213 12.40 -15.95 30.10
N SER A 214 12.56 -14.63 30.03
CA SER A 214 13.08 -13.82 31.14
C SER A 214 12.18 -13.89 32.37
N LEU A 215 10.85 -13.80 32.17
CA LEU A 215 9.88 -13.91 33.28
C LEU A 215 9.84 -15.31 33.91
N SER A 216 10.09 -16.36 33.11
CA SER A 216 10.08 -17.76 33.58
C SER A 216 11.37 -18.16 34.28
N ALA A 217 12.44 -17.37 34.17
CA ALA A 217 13.74 -17.61 34.81
C ALA A 217 13.85 -17.02 36.24
N VAL A 218 12.87 -16.22 36.64
CA VAL A 218 12.74 -15.63 37.99
C VAL A 218 11.95 -16.55 38.90
#